data_36dd87b284ba5a6c9c58b010aff1055f
#
_entry.id   36dd87b284ba5a6c9c58b010aff1055f
#
_cell.length_a   1.000
_cell.length_b   1.000
_cell.length_c   1.000
_cell.angle_alpha   90.00
_cell.angle_beta   90.00
_cell.angle_gamma   90.00
#
_symmetry.space_group_name_H-M   'P 1'
#
loop_
_entity.id
_entity.type
_entity.pdbx_description
1 polymer ?
#
loop_
_entity_poly.entity_id
_entity_poly.type
_entity_poly.pdbx_seq_one_letter_code
_entity_poly.pdbx_strand_id
1 'polypeptide(L)'
;QTKKGGEITEDPNRTYLDLSKEEEDLLRYLGVSYKNVILVLNTGNVMALGAIERLSGIDACLYAGLTGESGAGVLPEILWGRVSPSGRTTDTWAYDFSTAASYANAGGEGVGRYTNAETLYPADGTKCGNLGENFAYDQVSYVDYAEGIYVGYRWYETADAQHFWDGVENRYERGYDGVVQYPFGYGLSYTEFQWELLEAPKEQTVPDPFGEISVMVRVTNTGKRAGQDVIQLYVSPPYTPGGIEKSSVALAAYAKTSLLEPGACETLTLTVPVSSFASYDEKDANKNGFQGYELEAGIYELSLRSDAHHPAAMDQNTIRLYVPAGTLY
;
A
#
# COMPACT_ATOMS: atom_id res chain seq x y z
N GLN A 1 8.39 -8.23 -14.73
CA GLN A 1 8.73 -8.65 -16.11
C GLN A 1 9.14 -7.42 -16.89
N THR A 2 10.42 -7.21 -17.13
CA THR A 2 10.85 -6.40 -18.25
C THR A 2 10.65 -7.21 -19.52
N LYS A 3 9.47 -7.16 -20.12
CA LYS A 3 9.27 -7.65 -21.48
C LYS A 3 10.06 -6.75 -22.43
N LYS A 4 11.31 -7.11 -22.69
CA LYS A 4 12.08 -6.56 -23.79
C LYS A 4 11.42 -7.04 -25.07
N GLY A 5 10.70 -6.15 -25.78
CA GLY A 5 10.51 -6.17 -27.22
C GLY A 5 10.01 -7.47 -27.88
N GLY A 6 9.21 -8.26 -27.18
CA GLY A 6 8.44 -9.33 -27.82
C GLY A 6 7.03 -8.82 -28.08
N GLU A 7 6.47 -9.11 -29.23
CA GLU A 7 5.05 -8.93 -29.48
C GLU A 7 4.28 -9.56 -28.31
N ILE A 8 3.48 -8.73 -27.62
CA ILE A 8 2.50 -9.23 -26.68
C ILE A 8 1.53 -10.00 -27.56
N THR A 9 1.58 -11.33 -27.51
CA THR A 9 0.46 -12.14 -28.01
C THR A 9 -0.67 -11.85 -27.05
N GLU A 10 -1.53 -10.98 -27.46
CA GLU A 10 -2.62 -10.45 -26.64
C GLU A 10 -3.61 -11.57 -26.35
N ASP A 11 -3.52 -12.13 -25.14
CA ASP A 11 -4.70 -12.73 -24.56
C ASP A 11 -5.56 -11.55 -24.07
N PRO A 12 -6.71 -11.26 -24.70
CA PRO A 12 -7.53 -10.11 -24.34
C PRO A 12 -8.08 -10.19 -22.91
N ASN A 13 -7.92 -11.33 -22.25
CA ASN A 13 -8.36 -11.55 -20.88
C ASN A 13 -7.24 -11.42 -19.85
N ARG A 14 -6.04 -10.98 -20.25
CA ARG A 14 -4.87 -10.82 -19.38
C ARG A 14 -4.27 -9.44 -19.49
N THR A 15 -3.94 -8.86 -18.35
CA THR A 15 -3.22 -7.60 -18.27
C THR A 15 -1.71 -7.84 -18.20
N TYR A 16 -0.94 -6.77 -18.31
CA TYR A 16 0.52 -6.81 -18.11
C TYR A 16 0.92 -7.30 -16.71
N LEU A 17 0.05 -7.11 -15.72
CA LEU A 17 0.29 -7.48 -14.31
C LEU A 17 -0.11 -8.93 -14.00
N ASP A 18 -0.77 -9.62 -14.91
CA ASP A 18 -1.10 -11.03 -14.75
C ASP A 18 0.12 -11.93 -15.04
N LEU A 19 0.10 -13.14 -14.47
CA LEU A 19 0.97 -14.22 -14.95
C LEU A 19 0.63 -14.52 -16.40
N SER A 20 1.64 -14.78 -17.23
CA SER A 20 1.42 -15.26 -18.59
C SER A 20 0.80 -16.68 -18.56
N LYS A 21 0.19 -17.07 -19.67
CA LYS A 21 -0.38 -18.40 -19.79
C LYS A 21 0.69 -19.50 -19.59
N GLU A 22 1.89 -19.27 -20.10
CA GLU A 22 3.01 -20.18 -19.98
C GLU A 22 3.48 -20.34 -18.53
N GLU A 23 3.50 -19.23 -17.78
CA GLU A 23 3.83 -19.24 -16.35
C GLU A 23 2.76 -20.00 -15.54
N GLU A 24 1.48 -19.77 -15.80
CA GLU A 24 0.42 -20.53 -15.14
C GLU A 24 0.45 -22.03 -15.51
N ASP A 25 0.68 -22.37 -16.78
CA ASP A 25 0.76 -23.75 -17.22
C ASP A 25 1.96 -24.48 -16.60
N LEU A 26 3.10 -23.77 -16.45
CA LEU A 26 4.26 -24.27 -15.73
C LEU A 26 3.96 -24.52 -14.27
N LEU A 27 3.37 -23.54 -13.58
CA LEU A 27 3.02 -23.67 -12.16
C LEU A 27 2.01 -24.81 -11.94
N ARG A 28 1.03 -24.95 -12.83
CA ARG A 28 0.08 -26.08 -12.79
C ARG A 28 0.79 -27.43 -12.94
N TYR A 29 1.71 -27.54 -13.88
CA TYR A 29 2.50 -28.75 -14.06
C TYR A 29 3.36 -29.06 -12.82
N LEU A 30 4.03 -28.06 -12.27
CA LEU A 30 4.87 -28.22 -11.10
C LEU A 30 4.06 -28.65 -9.88
N GLY A 31 2.91 -28.00 -9.62
CA GLY A 31 2.04 -28.29 -8.49
C GLY A 31 1.48 -29.71 -8.46
N VAL A 32 1.31 -30.36 -9.64
CA VAL A 32 0.89 -31.77 -9.68
C VAL A 32 2.05 -32.76 -9.74
N SER A 33 3.25 -32.29 -10.13
CA SER A 33 4.42 -33.16 -10.34
C SER A 33 5.34 -33.23 -9.14
N TYR A 34 5.32 -32.23 -8.27
CA TYR A 34 6.22 -32.11 -7.12
C TYR A 34 5.43 -31.96 -5.83
N LYS A 35 5.99 -32.51 -4.75
CA LYS A 35 5.34 -32.48 -3.43
C LYS A 35 5.33 -31.09 -2.79
N ASN A 36 6.39 -30.31 -2.99
CA ASN A 36 6.55 -28.97 -2.43
C ASN A 36 6.97 -28.04 -3.56
N VAL A 37 6.20 -26.98 -3.76
CA VAL A 37 6.49 -25.95 -4.76
C VAL A 37 6.45 -24.59 -4.09
N ILE A 38 7.56 -23.86 -4.17
CA ILE A 38 7.68 -22.50 -3.66
C ILE A 38 7.86 -21.58 -4.86
N LEU A 39 6.96 -20.63 -5.01
CA LEU A 39 7.08 -19.58 -6.01
C LEU A 39 7.94 -18.44 -5.50
N VAL A 40 8.96 -18.05 -6.25
CA VAL A 40 9.77 -16.86 -5.97
C VAL A 40 9.50 -15.82 -7.04
N LEU A 41 8.93 -14.68 -6.65
CA LEU A 41 8.65 -13.56 -7.52
C LEU A 41 9.84 -12.60 -7.54
N ASN A 42 10.51 -12.51 -8.67
CA ASN A 42 11.59 -11.55 -8.92
C ASN A 42 11.09 -10.46 -9.88
N THR A 43 10.29 -9.56 -9.36
CA THR A 43 9.70 -8.43 -10.08
C THR A 43 9.77 -7.17 -9.25
N GLY A 44 9.87 -6.00 -9.88
CA GLY A 44 9.88 -4.70 -9.21
C GLY A 44 8.50 -4.07 -9.06
N ASN A 45 7.45 -4.73 -9.53
CA ASN A 45 6.08 -4.25 -9.48
C ASN A 45 5.14 -5.30 -8.87
N VAL A 46 3.99 -4.86 -8.45
CA VAL A 46 2.88 -5.74 -8.03
C VAL A 46 2.39 -6.60 -9.19
N MET A 47 1.77 -7.72 -8.89
CA MET A 47 1.17 -8.63 -9.85
C MET A 47 -0.20 -9.11 -9.35
N ALA A 48 -1.10 -9.40 -10.27
CA ALA A 48 -2.37 -10.05 -9.97
C ALA A 48 -2.13 -11.56 -9.78
N LEU A 49 -2.01 -12.00 -8.54
CA LEU A 49 -1.64 -13.36 -8.19
C LEU A 49 -2.82 -14.30 -7.89
N GLY A 50 -4.05 -13.89 -8.13
CA GLY A 50 -5.24 -14.71 -7.93
C GLY A 50 -5.20 -16.06 -8.64
N ALA A 51 -4.41 -16.17 -9.71
CA ALA A 51 -4.18 -17.45 -10.39
C ALA A 51 -3.48 -18.47 -9.48
N ILE A 52 -2.59 -18.04 -8.57
CA ILE A 52 -1.82 -18.93 -7.68
C ILE A 52 -2.75 -19.70 -6.73
N GLU A 53 -3.75 -19.04 -6.19
CA GLU A 53 -4.73 -19.68 -5.29
C GLU A 53 -5.58 -20.74 -5.98
N ARG A 54 -5.68 -20.65 -7.31
CA ARG A 54 -6.37 -21.67 -8.13
C ARG A 54 -5.54 -22.89 -8.43
N LEU A 55 -4.23 -22.80 -8.23
CA LEU A 55 -3.29 -23.86 -8.55
C LEU A 55 -3.05 -24.73 -7.31
N SER A 56 -3.45 -25.97 -7.38
CA SER A 56 -3.13 -26.94 -6.32
C SER A 56 -1.62 -27.20 -6.31
N GLY A 57 -1.05 -27.34 -5.11
CA GLY A 57 0.35 -27.73 -4.91
C GLY A 57 1.36 -26.58 -4.96
N ILE A 58 0.91 -25.34 -4.94
CA ILE A 58 1.78 -24.20 -4.62
C ILE A 58 1.70 -23.96 -3.12
N ASP A 59 2.79 -24.25 -2.40
CA ASP A 59 2.80 -24.26 -0.93
C ASP A 59 3.17 -22.91 -0.32
N ALA A 60 3.96 -22.11 -1.05
CA ALA A 60 4.39 -20.78 -0.59
C ALA A 60 4.73 -19.87 -1.76
N CYS A 61 4.65 -18.57 -1.49
CA CYS A 61 5.09 -17.52 -2.41
C CYS A 61 6.04 -16.56 -1.66
N LEU A 62 7.22 -16.32 -2.24
CA LEU A 62 8.21 -15.36 -1.75
C LEU A 62 8.36 -14.22 -2.75
N TYR A 63 8.01 -13.01 -2.34
CA TYR A 63 8.29 -11.81 -3.12
C TYR A 63 9.70 -11.32 -2.80
N ALA A 64 10.61 -11.46 -3.75
CA ALA A 64 12.01 -11.09 -3.62
C ALA A 64 12.33 -9.66 -4.09
N GLY A 65 11.42 -9.03 -4.82
CA GLY A 65 11.67 -7.73 -5.44
C GLY A 65 12.79 -7.78 -6.47
N LEU A 66 13.48 -6.67 -6.65
CA LEU A 66 14.66 -6.57 -7.50
C LEU A 66 15.93 -6.81 -6.65
N THR A 67 16.46 -8.00 -6.73
CA THR A 67 17.58 -8.45 -5.87
C THR A 67 18.94 -7.88 -6.26
N GLY A 68 19.07 -7.27 -7.45
CA GLY A 68 20.35 -6.83 -7.98
C GLY A 68 21.32 -7.99 -8.20
N GLU A 69 22.62 -7.67 -8.30
CA GLU A 69 23.67 -8.67 -8.61
C GLU A 69 23.92 -9.66 -7.46
N SER A 70 23.84 -9.23 -6.22
CA SER A 70 24.26 -10.01 -5.05
C SER A 70 23.10 -10.44 -4.15
N GLY A 71 21.93 -9.76 -4.21
CA GLY A 71 20.82 -9.98 -3.30
C GLY A 71 20.17 -11.35 -3.43
N ALA A 72 20.26 -11.99 -4.60
CA ALA A 72 19.76 -13.34 -4.79
C ALA A 72 20.42 -14.39 -3.89
N GLY A 73 21.64 -14.10 -3.37
CA GLY A 73 22.35 -14.98 -2.45
C GLY A 73 21.65 -15.22 -1.12
N VAL A 74 20.70 -14.34 -0.71
CA VAL A 74 19.92 -14.52 0.52
C VAL A 74 18.75 -15.49 0.36
N LEU A 75 18.27 -15.71 -0.86
CA LEU A 75 17.09 -16.56 -1.12
C LEU A 75 17.25 -17.99 -0.56
N PRO A 76 18.38 -18.70 -0.77
CA PRO A 76 18.61 -20.00 -0.17
C PRO A 76 18.51 -19.98 1.37
N GLU A 77 19.03 -18.94 2.02
CA GLU A 77 19.01 -18.82 3.47
C GLU A 77 17.57 -18.68 4.01
N ILE A 78 16.72 -17.96 3.29
CA ILE A 78 15.28 -17.84 3.59
C ILE A 78 14.60 -19.19 3.33
N LEU A 79 14.80 -19.79 2.15
CA LEU A 79 14.13 -21.03 1.77
C LEU A 79 14.49 -22.21 2.70
N TRP A 80 15.70 -22.26 3.23
CA TRP A 80 16.09 -23.23 4.26
C TRP A 80 15.73 -22.81 5.69
N GLY A 81 15.11 -21.65 5.86
CA GLY A 81 14.67 -21.15 7.16
C GLY A 81 15.80 -20.75 8.11
N ARG A 82 16.99 -20.43 7.59
CA ARG A 82 18.10 -19.86 8.37
C ARG A 82 17.88 -18.38 8.66
N VAL A 83 17.25 -17.69 7.75
CA VAL A 83 16.82 -16.30 7.88
C VAL A 83 15.30 -16.26 7.80
N SER A 84 14.67 -15.64 8.78
CA SER A 84 13.22 -15.39 8.75
C SER A 84 12.94 -14.15 7.90
N PRO A 85 12.02 -14.23 6.92
CA PRO A 85 11.60 -13.05 6.19
C PRO A 85 10.91 -12.05 7.13
N SER A 86 11.11 -10.77 6.88
CA SER A 86 10.57 -9.68 7.70
C SER A 86 10.19 -8.46 6.86
N GLY A 87 10.12 -8.63 5.54
CA GLY A 87 9.62 -7.62 4.62
C GLY A 87 8.11 -7.45 4.76
N ARG A 88 7.64 -6.26 4.39
CA ARG A 88 6.22 -5.93 4.27
C ARG A 88 5.95 -5.41 2.87
N THR A 89 4.74 -5.67 2.37
CA THR A 89 4.29 -5.12 1.09
C THR A 89 4.27 -3.59 1.17
N THR A 90 4.80 -2.96 0.15
CA THR A 90 4.82 -1.50 0.00
C THR A 90 3.71 -0.99 -0.91
N ASP A 91 2.85 -1.91 -1.33
CA ASP A 91 1.70 -1.68 -2.19
C ASP A 91 0.54 -2.60 -1.80
N THR A 92 -0.67 -2.27 -2.25
CA THR A 92 -1.82 -3.17 -2.18
C THR A 92 -1.79 -4.11 -3.38
N TRP A 93 -1.89 -5.41 -3.14
CA TRP A 93 -1.95 -6.44 -4.17
C TRP A 93 -3.40 -6.84 -4.37
N ALA A 94 -4.00 -6.36 -5.45
CA ALA A 94 -5.38 -6.67 -5.79
C ALA A 94 -5.46 -7.91 -6.68
N TYR A 95 -6.59 -8.62 -6.60
CA TYR A 95 -6.90 -9.71 -7.54
C TYR A 95 -7.09 -9.21 -8.96
N ASP A 96 -7.63 -7.99 -9.10
CA ASP A 96 -7.85 -7.28 -10.35
C ASP A 96 -7.49 -5.81 -10.16
N PHE A 97 -6.45 -5.35 -10.82
CA PHE A 97 -6.00 -3.96 -10.73
C PHE A 97 -6.92 -2.97 -11.44
N SER A 98 -7.94 -3.42 -12.18
CA SER A 98 -8.99 -2.53 -12.68
C SER A 98 -9.83 -1.93 -11.54
N THR A 99 -9.73 -2.47 -10.33
CA THR A 99 -10.33 -1.93 -9.10
C THR A 99 -9.57 -0.74 -8.52
N ALA A 100 -8.33 -0.47 -8.97
CA ALA A 100 -7.56 0.69 -8.52
C ALA A 100 -8.17 1.99 -9.05
N ALA A 101 -8.27 3.01 -8.20
CA ALA A 101 -8.85 4.30 -8.58
C ALA A 101 -8.12 4.95 -9.79
N SER A 102 -6.82 4.75 -9.88
CA SER A 102 -5.98 5.27 -10.98
C SER A 102 -6.10 4.46 -12.29
N TYR A 103 -6.78 3.31 -12.29
CA TYR A 103 -6.82 2.43 -13.47
C TYR A 103 -7.40 3.13 -14.71
N ALA A 104 -8.49 3.89 -14.53
CA ALA A 104 -9.13 4.61 -15.63
C ALA A 104 -8.21 5.66 -16.28
N ASN A 105 -7.19 6.12 -15.55
CA ASN A 105 -6.24 7.14 -15.97
C ASN A 105 -4.89 6.55 -16.40
N ALA A 106 -4.66 5.26 -16.17
CA ALA A 106 -3.34 4.62 -16.27
C ALA A 106 -2.89 4.27 -17.71
N GLY A 107 -3.35 4.99 -18.69
CA GLY A 107 -2.91 4.84 -20.08
C GLY A 107 -3.94 4.19 -20.99
N GLY A 108 -3.65 4.17 -22.27
CA GLY A 108 -4.54 3.70 -23.32
C GLY A 108 -5.32 4.85 -23.99
N GLU A 109 -6.44 4.52 -24.64
CA GLU A 109 -7.22 5.49 -25.42
C GLU A 109 -7.90 6.58 -24.57
N GLY A 110 -7.98 6.41 -23.26
CA GLY A 110 -8.55 7.38 -22.31
C GLY A 110 -7.60 8.46 -21.83
N VAL A 111 -6.32 8.39 -22.18
CA VAL A 111 -5.35 9.43 -21.81
C VAL A 111 -5.65 10.73 -22.54
N GLY A 112 -5.83 11.81 -21.78
CA GLY A 112 -6.05 13.13 -22.34
C GLY A 112 -4.82 13.67 -23.07
N ARG A 113 -5.03 14.71 -23.87
CA ARG A 113 -3.96 15.47 -24.51
C ARG A 113 -4.00 16.91 -24.04
N TYR A 114 -2.86 17.56 -24.03
CA TYR A 114 -2.82 19.00 -23.73
C TYR A 114 -3.66 19.79 -24.74
N THR A 115 -4.85 20.17 -24.34
CA THR A 115 -5.77 20.93 -25.17
C THR A 115 -5.39 22.40 -25.28
N ASN A 116 -4.54 22.91 -24.37
CA ASN A 116 -4.02 24.26 -24.33
C ASN A 116 -2.55 24.35 -24.78
N ALA A 117 -2.02 23.29 -25.38
CA ALA A 117 -0.63 23.24 -25.87
C ALA A 117 -0.31 24.38 -26.85
N GLU A 118 -1.26 24.74 -27.71
CA GLU A 118 -1.14 25.83 -28.68
C GLU A 118 -0.89 27.21 -28.04
N THR A 119 -1.33 27.43 -26.81
CA THR A 119 -1.10 28.68 -26.10
C THR A 119 0.21 28.71 -25.31
N LEU A 120 0.69 27.53 -24.89
CA LEU A 120 1.94 27.37 -24.13
C LEU A 120 3.12 27.07 -25.05
N TYR A 121 2.86 26.36 -26.12
CA TYR A 121 3.86 25.88 -27.07
C TYR A 121 3.34 26.02 -28.49
N PRO A 122 4.12 26.60 -29.41
CA PRO A 122 3.67 26.83 -30.77
C PRO A 122 3.27 25.54 -31.47
N ALA A 123 2.10 25.56 -32.13
CA ALA A 123 1.59 24.41 -32.91
C ALA A 123 2.37 24.16 -34.22
N ASP A 124 3.34 25.02 -34.53
CA ASP A 124 4.14 24.99 -35.77
C ASP A 124 5.23 23.90 -35.75
N GLY A 125 5.23 23.01 -34.79
CA GLY A 125 6.24 21.98 -34.68
C GLY A 125 7.59 22.50 -34.19
N THR A 126 7.64 23.69 -33.57
CA THR A 126 8.86 24.21 -32.93
C THR A 126 9.36 23.22 -31.89
N LYS A 127 10.56 22.73 -32.09
CA LYS A 127 11.20 21.67 -31.32
C LYS A 127 11.26 22.01 -29.85
N CYS A 128 10.81 21.12 -29.02
CA CYS A 128 11.06 21.17 -27.59
C CYS A 128 12.34 20.39 -27.27
N GLY A 129 13.43 21.13 -27.18
CA GLY A 129 14.73 20.71 -26.61
C GLY A 129 15.07 19.22 -26.73
N ASN A 130 14.77 18.45 -25.74
CA ASN A 130 15.19 17.06 -25.60
C ASN A 130 14.24 16.02 -26.20
N LEU A 131 13.12 16.41 -26.78
CA LEU A 131 12.07 15.47 -27.24
C LEU A 131 12.18 15.06 -28.72
N GLY A 132 13.20 15.54 -29.44
CA GLY A 132 13.47 15.15 -30.83
C GLY A 132 12.83 16.03 -31.88
N GLU A 133 13.18 15.76 -33.17
CA GLU A 133 12.92 16.70 -34.28
C GLU A 133 11.48 16.76 -34.76
N ASN A 134 10.65 15.78 -34.42
CA ASN A 134 9.29 15.62 -34.95
C ASN A 134 8.22 15.57 -33.89
N PHE A 135 8.47 16.11 -32.72
CA PHE A 135 7.53 16.06 -31.62
C PHE A 135 6.66 17.31 -31.59
N ALA A 136 5.38 17.17 -31.82
CA ALA A 136 4.39 18.24 -31.67
C ALA A 136 3.72 18.17 -30.30
N TYR A 137 3.50 19.30 -29.63
CA TYR A 137 2.91 19.37 -28.31
C TYR A 137 1.45 18.89 -28.26
N ASP A 138 0.73 18.99 -29.37
CA ASP A 138 -0.62 18.42 -29.50
C ASP A 138 -0.65 16.88 -29.41
N GLN A 139 0.53 16.25 -29.50
CA GLN A 139 0.71 14.80 -29.34
C GLN A 139 1.09 14.40 -27.93
N VAL A 140 1.33 15.36 -27.02
CA VAL A 140 1.62 15.07 -25.63
C VAL A 140 0.35 14.60 -24.94
N SER A 141 0.38 13.37 -24.48
CA SER A 141 -0.67 12.86 -23.60
C SER A 141 -0.46 13.35 -22.17
N TYR A 142 -1.54 13.65 -21.49
CA TYR A 142 -1.51 13.95 -20.06
C TYR A 142 -2.48 13.03 -19.31
N VAL A 143 -2.23 12.88 -18.03
CA VAL A 143 -3.12 12.16 -17.11
C VAL A 143 -3.71 13.17 -16.15
N ASP A 144 -5.04 13.16 -16.04
CA ASP A 144 -5.74 13.90 -14.99
C ASP A 144 -5.87 12.98 -13.76
N TYR A 145 -5.21 13.36 -12.67
CA TYR A 145 -5.26 12.59 -11.41
C TYR A 145 -6.60 12.81 -10.68
N ALA A 146 -7.69 12.42 -11.35
CA ALA A 146 -9.05 12.58 -10.82
C ALA A 146 -9.27 11.82 -9.51
N GLU A 147 -8.46 10.80 -9.22
CA GLU A 147 -8.45 10.03 -7.97
C GLU A 147 -7.99 10.84 -6.76
N GLY A 148 -7.29 11.96 -6.96
CA GLY A 148 -6.81 12.82 -5.90
C GLY A 148 -5.93 12.07 -4.89
N ILE A 149 -6.32 12.09 -3.60
CA ILE A 149 -5.58 11.42 -2.52
C ILE A 149 -5.81 9.90 -2.45
N TYR A 150 -6.79 9.39 -3.20
CA TYR A 150 -7.22 7.98 -3.13
C TYR A 150 -6.37 7.09 -4.01
N VAL A 151 -5.10 6.92 -3.62
CA VAL A 151 -4.12 6.09 -4.32
C VAL A 151 -3.68 4.93 -3.43
N GLY A 152 -3.50 3.73 -4.01
CA GLY A 152 -3.06 2.54 -3.32
C GLY A 152 -4.00 2.17 -2.16
N TYR A 153 -3.43 1.80 -1.01
CA TYR A 153 -4.23 1.38 0.16
C TYR A 153 -5.23 2.43 0.63
N ARG A 154 -4.94 3.73 0.46
CA ARG A 154 -5.88 4.79 0.84
C ARG A 154 -7.21 4.69 0.11
N TRP A 155 -7.16 4.27 -1.17
CA TRP A 155 -8.37 3.97 -1.93
C TRP A 155 -9.06 2.73 -1.40
N TYR A 156 -8.37 1.60 -1.35
CA TYR A 156 -8.97 0.32 -0.98
C TYR A 156 -9.58 0.34 0.41
N GLU A 157 -8.89 0.90 1.40
CA GLU A 157 -9.37 1.02 2.77
C GLU A 157 -10.53 2.02 2.90
N THR A 158 -10.50 3.13 2.15
CA THR A 158 -11.60 4.10 2.19
C THR A 158 -12.85 3.56 1.51
N ALA A 159 -12.68 2.87 0.38
CA ALA A 159 -13.77 2.22 -0.32
C ALA A 159 -14.43 1.12 0.54
N ASP A 160 -13.63 0.36 1.31
CA ASP A 160 -14.14 -0.61 2.27
C ASP A 160 -14.93 0.08 3.40
N ALA A 161 -14.36 1.09 4.02
CA ALA A 161 -15.02 1.88 5.06
C ALA A 161 -16.34 2.55 4.60
N GLN A 162 -16.47 2.77 3.28
CA GLN A 162 -17.69 3.29 2.63
C GLN A 162 -18.62 2.18 2.12
N HIS A 163 -18.34 0.91 2.45
CA HIS A 163 -19.13 -0.25 2.00
C HIS A 163 -19.18 -0.44 0.48
N PHE A 164 -18.21 0.11 -0.24
CA PHE A 164 -18.15 0.02 -1.70
C PHE A 164 -17.89 -1.42 -2.17
N TRP A 165 -17.14 -2.19 -1.39
CA TRP A 165 -16.80 -3.57 -1.71
C TRP A 165 -17.83 -4.60 -1.28
N ASP A 166 -18.87 -4.26 -0.49
CA ASP A 166 -19.84 -5.23 0.08
C ASP A 166 -20.48 -6.15 -0.96
N GLY A 167 -20.68 -5.64 -2.17
CA GLY A 167 -21.27 -6.40 -3.28
C GLY A 167 -20.25 -7.13 -4.15
N VAL A 168 -18.97 -6.98 -3.91
CA VAL A 168 -17.92 -7.62 -4.70
C VAL A 168 -17.68 -9.03 -4.18
N GLU A 169 -17.65 -9.98 -5.10
CA GLU A 169 -17.38 -11.38 -4.80
C GLU A 169 -16.44 -11.92 -5.87
N ASN A 170 -15.33 -12.50 -5.45
CA ASN A 170 -14.56 -13.32 -6.33
C ASN A 170 -14.86 -14.81 -6.04
N ARG A 171 -14.12 -15.70 -6.66
CA ARG A 171 -14.27 -17.14 -6.51
C ARG A 171 -13.95 -17.65 -5.09
N TYR A 172 -13.26 -16.89 -4.26
CA TYR A 172 -12.76 -17.30 -2.96
C TYR A 172 -13.42 -16.54 -1.82
N GLU A 173 -13.53 -15.22 -1.95
CA GLU A 173 -13.89 -14.31 -0.88
C GLU A 173 -14.85 -13.21 -1.36
N ARG A 174 -15.39 -12.47 -0.41
CA ARG A 174 -16.32 -11.37 -0.60
C ARG A 174 -15.82 -10.08 0.05
N GLY A 175 -16.38 -8.97 -0.39
CA GLY A 175 -16.05 -7.66 0.17
C GLY A 175 -14.60 -7.30 -0.08
N TYR A 176 -13.96 -6.73 0.91
CA TYR A 176 -12.55 -6.34 0.83
C TYR A 176 -11.64 -7.52 0.44
N ASP A 177 -11.78 -8.67 1.08
CA ASP A 177 -10.98 -9.87 0.80
C ASP A 177 -11.25 -10.46 -0.60
N GLY A 178 -12.39 -10.10 -1.21
CA GLY A 178 -12.67 -10.40 -2.61
C GLY A 178 -12.00 -9.45 -3.61
N VAL A 179 -11.48 -8.33 -3.15
CA VAL A 179 -10.79 -7.33 -3.98
C VAL A 179 -9.28 -7.34 -3.74
N VAL A 180 -8.86 -7.37 -2.50
CA VAL A 180 -7.46 -7.28 -2.07
C VAL A 180 -6.95 -8.63 -1.65
N GLN A 181 -5.90 -9.10 -2.31
CA GLN A 181 -5.23 -10.36 -1.96
C GLN A 181 -4.22 -10.15 -0.82
N TYR A 182 -3.42 -9.10 -0.91
CA TYR A 182 -2.47 -8.73 0.16
C TYR A 182 -2.53 -7.22 0.40
N PRO A 183 -2.91 -6.78 1.60
CA PRO A 183 -2.93 -5.36 1.96
C PRO A 183 -1.54 -4.72 1.92
N PHE A 184 -1.50 -3.40 1.85
CA PHE A 184 -0.29 -2.63 2.14
C PHE A 184 0.19 -2.92 3.57
N GLY A 185 1.47 -3.16 3.74
CA GLY A 185 2.07 -3.48 5.05
C GLY A 185 2.00 -4.96 5.43
N TYR A 186 1.38 -5.81 4.61
CA TYR A 186 1.28 -7.25 4.85
C TYR A 186 2.63 -7.97 4.72
N GLY A 187 2.81 -9.03 5.50
CA GLY A 187 3.95 -9.94 5.36
C GLY A 187 3.97 -10.99 6.45
N LEU A 188 4.54 -12.16 6.13
CA LEU A 188 4.67 -13.29 7.03
C LEU A 188 6.11 -13.44 7.55
N SER A 189 6.25 -14.14 8.66
CA SER A 189 7.52 -14.51 9.28
C SER A 189 7.54 -16.00 9.60
N TYR A 190 8.72 -16.58 9.82
CA TYR A 190 8.86 -17.95 10.32
C TYR A 190 8.79 -18.04 11.85
N THR A 191 8.54 -16.91 12.53
CA THR A 191 8.35 -16.81 13.97
C THR A 191 7.13 -15.93 14.27
N GLU A 192 6.70 -15.90 15.51
CA GLU A 192 5.54 -15.16 15.96
C GLU A 192 5.97 -14.03 16.90
N PHE A 193 5.24 -12.92 16.85
CA PHE A 193 5.49 -11.77 17.71
C PHE A 193 4.23 -11.37 18.46
N GLN A 194 4.42 -10.92 19.68
CA GLN A 194 3.38 -10.31 20.50
C GLN A 194 3.73 -8.85 20.76
N TRP A 195 2.74 -7.98 20.60
CA TRP A 195 2.87 -6.56 20.89
C TRP A 195 2.17 -6.20 22.17
N GLU A 196 2.76 -5.26 22.91
CA GLU A 196 2.20 -4.69 24.13
C GLU A 196 2.37 -3.17 24.10
N LEU A 197 1.26 -2.44 24.23
CA LEU A 197 1.28 -0.98 24.35
C LEU A 197 1.78 -0.61 25.74
N LEU A 198 2.96 0.03 25.81
CA LEU A 198 3.55 0.43 27.09
C LEU A 198 3.17 1.86 27.47
N GLU A 199 3.20 2.76 26.47
CA GLU A 199 2.91 4.17 26.66
C GLU A 199 2.24 4.74 25.42
N ALA A 200 1.21 5.55 25.64
CA ALA A 200 0.51 6.30 24.63
C ALA A 200 -0.12 7.54 25.25
N PRO A 201 -0.50 8.53 24.43
CA PRO A 201 -1.34 9.62 24.90
C PRO A 201 -2.60 9.07 25.60
N LYS A 202 -2.98 9.69 26.71
CA LYS A 202 -4.22 9.32 27.40
C LYS A 202 -5.41 9.56 26.47
N GLU A 203 -6.46 8.77 26.66
CA GLU A 203 -7.68 8.91 25.89
C GLU A 203 -8.20 10.36 25.94
N GLN A 204 -8.59 10.89 24.78
CA GLN A 204 -9.03 12.28 24.60
C GLN A 204 -7.98 13.35 24.95
N THR A 205 -6.69 13.00 24.94
CA THR A 205 -5.64 14.00 25.04
C THR A 205 -5.79 15.02 23.90
N VAL A 206 -5.68 16.30 24.25
CA VAL A 206 -5.59 17.40 23.29
C VAL A 206 -4.13 17.54 22.90
N PRO A 207 -3.73 17.18 21.66
CA PRO A 207 -2.36 17.32 21.22
C PRO A 207 -2.03 18.80 20.95
N ASP A 208 -0.76 19.17 21.16
CA ASP A 208 -0.23 20.42 20.62
C ASP A 208 -0.18 20.30 19.08
N PRO A 209 -0.88 21.17 18.33
CA PRO A 209 -0.88 21.10 16.86
C PRO A 209 0.52 21.22 16.22
N PHE A 210 1.45 21.88 16.89
CA PHE A 210 2.83 22.07 16.44
C PHE A 210 3.83 21.16 17.15
N GLY A 211 3.33 20.25 17.98
CA GLY A 211 4.12 19.29 18.73
C GLY A 211 4.15 17.90 18.07
N GLU A 212 4.61 16.96 18.86
CA GLU A 212 4.70 15.55 18.50
C GLU A 212 3.96 14.71 19.54
N ILE A 213 3.49 13.55 19.10
CA ILE A 213 3.01 12.49 19.98
C ILE A 213 3.94 11.28 19.88
N SER A 214 4.03 10.53 20.95
CA SER A 214 4.81 9.29 21.00
C SER A 214 3.94 8.13 21.46
N VAL A 215 4.15 6.99 20.83
CA VAL A 215 3.55 5.70 21.18
C VAL A 215 4.68 4.70 21.39
N MET A 216 4.71 4.05 22.54
CA MET A 216 5.76 3.11 22.90
C MET A 216 5.19 1.69 22.94
N VAL A 217 5.78 0.79 22.16
CA VAL A 217 5.33 -0.58 21.97
C VAL A 217 6.46 -1.55 22.29
N ARG A 218 6.21 -2.52 23.15
CA ARG A 218 7.10 -3.68 23.34
C ARG A 218 6.72 -4.76 22.34
N VAL A 219 7.72 -5.24 21.61
CA VAL A 219 7.60 -6.39 20.69
C VAL A 219 8.37 -7.56 21.29
N THR A 220 7.74 -8.68 21.50
CA THR A 220 8.35 -9.91 22.02
C THR A 220 8.27 -11.01 20.96
N ASN A 221 9.38 -11.65 20.65
CA ASN A 221 9.40 -12.84 19.82
C ASN A 221 8.90 -14.04 20.66
N THR A 222 7.67 -14.47 20.42
CA THR A 222 7.02 -15.61 21.11
C THR A 222 7.19 -16.93 20.38
N GLY A 223 7.76 -16.90 19.17
CA GLY A 223 7.96 -18.08 18.36
C GLY A 223 9.28 -18.80 18.66
N LYS A 224 9.72 -19.64 17.74
CA LYS A 224 10.83 -20.58 17.93
C LYS A 224 12.07 -20.26 17.10
N ARG A 225 12.05 -19.19 16.31
CA ARG A 225 13.15 -18.76 15.43
C ARG A 225 13.48 -17.31 15.68
N ALA A 226 14.72 -16.94 15.45
CA ALA A 226 15.10 -15.52 15.43
C ALA A 226 14.39 -14.82 14.27
N GLY A 227 13.93 -13.60 14.48
CA GLY A 227 13.22 -12.83 13.48
C GLY A 227 13.11 -11.35 13.84
N GLN A 228 12.59 -10.58 12.89
CA GLN A 228 12.30 -9.16 13.05
C GLN A 228 10.85 -8.91 12.73
N ASP A 229 10.25 -7.92 13.38
CA ASP A 229 8.90 -7.48 13.11
C ASP A 229 8.82 -6.00 12.80
N VAL A 230 7.72 -5.57 12.18
CA VAL A 230 7.46 -4.17 11.82
C VAL A 230 6.15 -3.75 12.47
N ILE A 231 6.24 -2.85 13.44
CA ILE A 231 5.05 -2.19 14.00
C ILE A 231 4.63 -1.03 13.10
N GLN A 232 3.32 -0.88 12.91
CA GLN A 232 2.74 0.15 12.05
C GLN A 232 1.66 0.88 12.82
N LEU A 233 1.75 2.21 12.83
CA LEU A 233 0.78 3.11 13.46
C LEU A 233 0.05 3.86 12.35
N TYR A 234 -1.26 3.74 12.32
CA TYR A 234 -2.12 4.40 11.37
C TYR A 234 -3.00 5.44 12.06
N VAL A 235 -3.36 6.48 11.34
CA VAL A 235 -4.31 7.51 11.77
C VAL A 235 -5.58 7.45 10.94
N SER A 236 -6.72 7.55 11.62
CA SER A 236 -8.05 7.74 11.03
C SER A 236 -8.55 9.13 11.46
N PRO A 237 -8.57 10.11 10.55
CA PRO A 237 -9.04 11.45 10.85
C PRO A 237 -10.57 11.52 10.91
N PRO A 238 -11.17 12.53 11.58
CA PRO A 238 -12.60 12.77 11.49
C PRO A 238 -12.97 13.18 10.06
N TYR A 239 -14.03 12.61 9.51
CA TYR A 239 -14.52 12.90 8.17
C TYR A 239 -15.95 13.39 8.17
N THR A 240 -16.21 14.45 7.40
CA THR A 240 -17.56 14.97 7.14
C THR A 240 -17.82 14.89 5.63
N PRO A 241 -18.86 14.19 5.18
CA PRO A 241 -19.20 14.10 3.76
C PRO A 241 -19.36 15.49 3.11
N GLY A 242 -18.63 15.72 2.01
CA GLY A 242 -18.60 16.99 1.29
C GLY A 242 -17.69 18.07 1.91
N GLY A 243 -16.96 17.73 2.99
CA GLY A 243 -15.87 18.53 3.54
C GLY A 243 -14.52 18.20 2.90
N ILE A 244 -13.44 18.43 3.64
CA ILE A 244 -12.07 18.12 3.18
C ILE A 244 -11.93 16.61 2.95
N GLU A 245 -11.42 16.22 1.79
CA GLU A 245 -11.20 14.81 1.43
C GLU A 245 -10.11 14.17 2.31
N LYS A 246 -10.42 12.99 2.84
CA LYS A 246 -9.56 12.24 3.74
C LYS A 246 -9.67 10.75 3.47
N SER A 247 -8.55 10.05 3.49
CA SER A 247 -8.59 8.59 3.55
C SER A 247 -9.08 8.11 4.92
N SER A 248 -9.81 6.99 4.94
CA SER A 248 -10.28 6.37 6.19
C SER A 248 -9.13 6.00 7.13
N VAL A 249 -7.96 5.69 6.55
CA VAL A 249 -6.75 5.33 7.27
C VAL A 249 -5.52 5.81 6.51
N ALA A 250 -4.51 6.33 7.24
CA ALA A 250 -3.21 6.71 6.69
C ALA A 250 -2.08 6.25 7.62
N LEU A 251 -0.99 5.70 7.06
CA LEU A 251 0.20 5.33 7.82
C LEU A 251 0.84 6.59 8.42
N ALA A 252 0.88 6.67 9.74
CA ALA A 252 1.44 7.79 10.47
C ALA A 252 2.92 7.56 10.84
N ALA A 253 3.25 6.33 11.28
CA ALA A 253 4.62 5.94 11.58
C ALA A 253 4.78 4.42 11.50
N TYR A 254 6.02 3.98 11.34
CA TYR A 254 6.39 2.57 11.49
C TYR A 254 7.79 2.45 12.08
N ALA A 255 8.07 1.31 12.70
CA ALA A 255 9.40 0.96 13.15
C ALA A 255 9.62 -0.56 13.03
N LYS A 256 10.86 -0.95 12.78
CA LYS A 256 11.27 -2.34 12.68
C LYS A 256 12.19 -2.71 13.84
N THR A 257 11.98 -3.87 14.44
CA THR A 257 12.83 -4.38 15.50
C THR A 257 14.22 -4.74 14.99
N SER A 258 15.19 -4.78 15.88
CA SER A 258 16.41 -5.56 15.69
C SER A 258 16.06 -7.06 15.55
N LEU A 259 17.06 -7.91 15.26
CA LEU A 259 16.86 -9.35 15.26
C LEU A 259 16.62 -9.83 16.69
N LEU A 260 15.43 -10.38 16.93
CA LEU A 260 15.01 -10.89 18.23
C LEU A 260 15.12 -12.42 18.26
N GLU A 261 15.92 -12.93 19.17
CA GLU A 261 15.95 -14.36 19.49
C GLU A 261 14.63 -14.82 20.15
N PRO A 262 14.29 -16.10 20.12
CA PRO A 262 13.11 -16.63 20.83
C PRO A 262 13.07 -16.19 22.29
N GLY A 263 11.97 -15.57 22.72
CA GLY A 263 11.77 -15.01 24.05
C GLY A 263 12.38 -13.61 24.27
N ALA A 264 13.17 -13.09 23.34
CA ALA A 264 13.70 -11.74 23.43
C ALA A 264 12.63 -10.70 23.09
N CYS A 265 12.79 -9.50 23.63
CA CYS A 265 11.92 -8.38 23.35
C CYS A 265 12.69 -7.09 23.10
N GLU A 266 12.06 -6.15 22.43
CA GLU A 266 12.54 -4.80 22.19
C GLU A 266 11.41 -3.81 22.39
N THR A 267 11.72 -2.62 22.88
CA THR A 267 10.76 -1.52 22.98
C THR A 267 11.05 -0.51 21.88
N LEU A 268 10.05 -0.26 21.05
CA LEU A 268 10.11 0.71 19.96
C LEU A 268 9.24 1.92 20.31
N THR A 269 9.73 3.11 19.96
CA THR A 269 8.98 4.36 20.10
C THR A 269 8.65 4.90 18.71
N LEU A 270 7.37 5.09 18.46
CA LEU A 270 6.86 5.76 17.28
C LEU A 270 6.56 7.21 17.62
N THR A 271 7.25 8.14 16.99
CA THR A 271 7.04 9.58 17.17
C THR A 271 6.44 10.16 15.90
N VAL A 272 5.36 10.93 16.05
CA VAL A 272 4.58 11.45 14.93
C VAL A 272 4.30 12.93 15.16
N PRO A 273 4.71 13.84 14.24
CA PRO A 273 4.28 15.22 14.27
C PRO A 273 2.76 15.33 14.12
N VAL A 274 2.10 16.10 14.98
CA VAL A 274 0.63 16.27 14.92
C VAL A 274 0.21 16.93 13.60
N SER A 275 1.04 17.80 13.04
CA SER A 275 0.83 18.40 11.72
C SER A 275 0.70 17.39 10.59
N SER A 276 1.25 16.17 10.73
CA SER A 276 1.12 15.13 9.72
C SER A 276 -0.30 14.53 9.63
N PHE A 277 -1.18 14.84 10.58
CA PHE A 277 -2.59 14.45 10.54
C PHE A 277 -3.46 15.44 9.76
N ALA A 278 -2.90 16.59 9.39
CA ALA A 278 -3.60 17.59 8.59
C ALA A 278 -3.91 17.06 7.19
N SER A 279 -5.04 17.47 6.67
CA SER A 279 -5.50 17.16 5.31
C SER A 279 -5.43 18.42 4.46
N TYR A 280 -5.13 18.25 3.16
CA TYR A 280 -5.02 19.39 2.24
C TYR A 280 -6.40 19.74 1.67
N ASP A 281 -6.86 20.97 1.93
CA ASP A 281 -8.06 21.52 1.33
C ASP A 281 -7.70 22.31 0.06
N GLU A 282 -7.92 21.74 -1.09
CA GLU A 282 -7.67 22.37 -2.38
C GLU A 282 -8.73 23.40 -2.76
N LYS A 283 -9.97 23.18 -2.30
CA LYS A 283 -11.16 23.89 -2.82
C LYS A 283 -11.90 24.71 -1.76
N ASP A 284 -11.32 24.88 -0.58
CA ASP A 284 -12.01 25.48 0.56
C ASP A 284 -13.37 24.77 0.80
N ALA A 285 -13.30 23.44 0.89
CA ALA A 285 -14.49 22.59 1.00
C ALA A 285 -15.26 22.85 2.30
N ASN A 286 -14.56 23.19 3.37
CA ASN A 286 -15.16 23.56 4.66
C ASN A 286 -15.58 25.04 4.73
N LYS A 287 -15.30 25.85 3.69
CA LYS A 287 -15.70 27.28 3.53
C LYS A 287 -15.19 28.19 4.63
N ASN A 288 -13.98 27.96 5.09
CA ASN A 288 -13.33 28.80 6.08
C ASN A 288 -12.49 29.95 5.46
N GLY A 289 -12.38 29.98 4.12
CA GLY A 289 -11.60 30.97 3.37
C GLY A 289 -10.13 30.63 3.23
N PHE A 290 -9.73 29.40 3.53
CA PHE A 290 -8.35 28.93 3.45
C PHE A 290 -8.23 27.74 2.50
N GLN A 291 -7.14 27.68 1.76
CA GLN A 291 -6.75 26.56 0.91
C GLN A 291 -5.33 26.14 1.29
N GLY A 292 -5.19 24.95 1.87
CA GLY A 292 -3.93 24.49 2.43
C GLY A 292 -4.09 23.28 3.33
N TYR A 293 -3.09 23.01 4.17
CA TYR A 293 -3.17 21.95 5.14
C TYR A 293 -3.95 22.36 6.39
N GLU A 294 -4.94 21.57 6.74
CA GLU A 294 -5.80 21.80 7.89
C GLU A 294 -5.88 20.57 8.79
N LEU A 295 -5.64 20.79 10.08
CA LEU A 295 -6.00 19.87 11.14
C LEU A 295 -7.40 20.26 11.64
N GLU A 296 -8.43 19.57 11.20
CA GLU A 296 -9.81 19.88 11.59
C GLU A 296 -10.10 19.48 13.04
N ALA A 297 -11.07 20.15 13.64
CA ALA A 297 -11.59 19.76 14.95
C ALA A 297 -12.27 18.38 14.89
N GLY A 298 -12.07 17.54 15.92
CA GLY A 298 -12.69 16.22 15.99
C GLY A 298 -11.85 15.19 16.72
N ILE A 299 -12.27 13.96 16.60
CA ILE A 299 -11.57 12.81 17.16
C ILE A 299 -10.69 12.16 16.08
N TYR A 300 -9.41 12.04 16.36
CA TYR A 300 -8.44 11.31 15.55
C TYR A 300 -8.17 9.98 16.24
N GLU A 301 -8.36 8.88 15.53
CA GLU A 301 -8.04 7.55 16.04
C GLU A 301 -6.67 7.10 15.51
N LEU A 302 -5.75 6.81 16.44
CA LEU A 302 -4.49 6.18 16.12
C LEU A 302 -4.62 4.69 16.38
N SER A 303 -4.28 3.85 15.42
CA SER A 303 -4.38 2.40 15.55
C SER A 303 -3.08 1.70 15.22
N LEU A 304 -2.64 0.81 16.11
CA LEU A 304 -1.58 -0.16 15.83
C LEU A 304 -2.17 -1.28 14.97
N ARG A 305 -1.56 -1.53 13.82
CA ARG A 305 -2.06 -2.50 12.84
C ARG A 305 -0.92 -3.39 12.34
N SER A 306 -1.25 -4.63 11.99
CA SER A 306 -0.32 -5.57 11.32
C SER A 306 -0.09 -5.21 9.85
N ASP A 307 -1.07 -4.58 9.23
CA ASP A 307 -1.08 -4.03 7.88
C ASP A 307 -2.18 -2.94 7.78
N ALA A 308 -2.40 -2.35 6.60
CA ALA A 308 -3.36 -1.25 6.47
C ALA A 308 -4.80 -1.65 6.83
N HIS A 309 -5.16 -2.92 6.66
CA HIS A 309 -6.51 -3.41 6.90
C HIS A 309 -6.70 -3.99 8.30
N HIS A 310 -5.76 -4.82 8.77
CA HIS A 310 -5.93 -5.61 9.98
C HIS A 310 -5.37 -4.91 11.22
N PRO A 311 -6.22 -4.62 12.23
CA PRO A 311 -5.75 -4.19 13.54
C PRO A 311 -4.80 -5.23 14.16
N ALA A 312 -3.80 -4.77 14.91
CA ALA A 312 -2.92 -5.65 15.64
C ALA A 312 -3.70 -6.49 16.68
N ALA A 313 -3.36 -7.76 16.79
CA ALA A 313 -3.98 -8.69 17.73
C ALA A 313 -3.47 -8.43 19.16
N MET A 314 -4.00 -7.38 19.80
CA MET A 314 -3.65 -6.97 21.17
C MET A 314 -4.87 -6.32 21.85
N ASP A 315 -4.87 -6.31 23.18
CA ASP A 315 -6.01 -5.85 23.96
C ASP A 315 -6.36 -4.37 23.74
N GLN A 316 -5.34 -3.52 23.55
CA GLN A 316 -5.52 -2.10 23.28
C GLN A 316 -4.67 -1.70 22.08
N ASN A 317 -5.29 -1.63 20.93
CA ASN A 317 -4.64 -1.25 19.67
C ASN A 317 -5.04 0.15 19.16
N THR A 318 -5.99 0.82 19.79
CA THR A 318 -6.52 2.12 19.35
C THR A 318 -6.41 3.17 20.46
N ILE A 319 -5.98 4.37 20.08
CA ILE A 319 -5.79 5.54 20.93
C ILE A 319 -6.59 6.68 20.31
N ARG A 320 -7.37 7.43 21.11
CA ARG A 320 -8.18 8.55 20.63
C ARG A 320 -7.60 9.87 21.10
N LEU A 321 -7.36 10.77 20.16
CA LEU A 321 -6.97 12.15 20.40
C LEU A 321 -8.17 13.06 20.12
N TYR A 322 -8.32 14.11 20.88
CA TYR A 322 -9.36 15.11 20.69
C TYR A 322 -8.74 16.44 20.27
N VAL A 323 -9.09 16.93 19.08
CA VAL A 323 -8.72 18.24 18.58
C VAL A 323 -9.91 19.17 18.75
N PRO A 324 -9.88 20.12 19.72
CA PRO A 324 -11.05 20.95 20.06
C PRO A 324 -11.30 22.06 19.03
N ALA A 325 -10.30 22.51 18.31
CA ALA A 325 -10.38 23.56 17.30
C ALA A 325 -9.42 23.26 16.16
N GLY A 326 -9.80 23.66 14.95
CA GLY A 326 -8.96 23.49 13.78
C GLY A 326 -7.69 24.34 13.83
N THR A 327 -6.65 23.84 13.16
CA THR A 327 -5.37 24.56 12.98
C THR A 327 -5.03 24.58 11.49
N LEU A 328 -4.66 25.74 10.98
CA LEU A 328 -4.19 25.98 9.62
C LEU A 328 -2.66 25.95 9.59
N TYR A 329 -2.07 25.36 8.55
CA TYR A 329 -0.61 25.22 8.39
C TYR A 329 -0.10 25.89 7.12
#